data_c357bbc3cc38ce63f960f37b38fe0864
#
_entry.id   c357bbc3cc38ce63f960f37b38fe0864
#
_cell.length_a   1.000
_cell.length_b   1.000
_cell.length_c   1.000
_cell.angle_alpha   90.00
_cell.angle_beta   90.00
_cell.angle_gamma   90.00
#
_symmetry.space_group_name_H-M   'P 1'
#
loop_
_entity.id
_entity.type
_entity.pdbx_description
1 polymer ?
#
loop_
_entity_poly.entity_id
_entity_poly.type
_entity_poly.pdbx_seq_one_letter_code
_entity_poly.pdbx_strand_id
1 'polypeptide(L)'
;MTKILIAADLHLSIAEKSYSFSVFDEILENAKNYDALFLLGDTFNTFEDAEKLKEEFSKKSEIYNKNIYLLKGNHEYLKSGGINLSKLKFANNIKIIENINFINLDNLDILAVAFSENYNIDNDFLKRVENLKEKNRIFLGHGIVEGTLWAIEENEESAFIPIEIIKRVKPNLAIVGHIHKRMEINIENINIIYIGSARVWRKSKSEMGARKCLALNIDYDSITKNYIDLKSAGEYRVYNLNINDIDLKIENIYKNWNYKDIIDINIYGIIEDEIQLENKKKEIINKYSKYAREINIKSANLFFLENAYNENIIKEFLNVAEEFENKSVDDEYFEIVELAKYIGIEKISLALQNKK
;
A
#
# COMPACT_ATOMS: atom_id res chain seq x y z
N MET A 1 16.08 -20.90 19.59
CA MET A 1 15.09 -19.86 19.23
C MET A 1 15.53 -19.20 17.93
N THR A 2 14.78 -19.38 16.86
CA THR A 2 15.06 -18.83 15.53
C THR A 2 14.25 -17.54 15.34
N LYS A 3 14.87 -16.49 14.82
CA LYS A 3 14.23 -15.21 14.57
C LYS A 3 14.34 -14.84 13.10
N ILE A 4 13.25 -14.52 12.46
CA ILE A 4 13.24 -14.08 11.07
C ILE A 4 12.50 -12.76 10.89
N LEU A 5 12.98 -11.94 9.98
CA LEU A 5 12.30 -10.72 9.54
C LEU A 5 11.79 -10.92 8.12
N ILE A 6 10.59 -10.45 7.84
CA ILE A 6 9.90 -10.64 6.57
C ILE A 6 9.39 -9.29 6.06
N ALA A 7 9.69 -8.97 4.81
CA ALA A 7 9.16 -7.82 4.08
C ALA A 7 8.69 -8.29 2.70
N ALA A 8 7.80 -7.52 2.04
CA ALA A 8 7.32 -7.81 0.70
C ALA A 8 7.09 -6.51 -0.09
N ASP A 9 7.03 -6.64 -1.40
CA ASP A 9 6.57 -5.58 -2.30
C ASP A 9 7.30 -4.25 -2.07
N LEU A 10 8.64 -4.30 -2.07
CA LEU A 10 9.51 -3.15 -1.86
C LEU A 10 9.59 -2.25 -3.10
N HIS A 11 9.47 -2.83 -4.30
CA HIS A 11 9.50 -2.14 -5.59
C HIS A 11 10.64 -1.13 -5.71
N LEU A 12 11.88 -1.55 -5.43
CA LEU A 12 13.08 -0.73 -5.67
C LEU A 12 13.09 -0.27 -7.11
N SER A 13 13.21 1.02 -7.34
CA SER A 13 13.18 1.60 -8.68
C SER A 13 14.19 2.72 -8.86
N ILE A 14 14.65 2.90 -10.10
CA ILE A 14 15.53 4.01 -10.45
C ILE A 14 14.81 5.34 -10.28
N ALA A 15 13.53 5.40 -10.65
CA ALA A 15 12.73 6.62 -10.58
C ALA A 15 12.61 7.18 -9.15
N GLU A 16 12.54 6.30 -8.15
CA GLU A 16 12.44 6.69 -6.74
C GLU A 16 13.61 6.14 -5.91
N LYS A 17 14.80 6.08 -6.51
CA LYS A 17 15.96 5.39 -5.96
C LYS A 17 16.28 5.76 -4.52
N SER A 18 16.42 7.04 -4.23
CA SER A 18 16.76 7.52 -2.89
C SER A 18 15.72 7.13 -1.84
N TYR A 19 14.44 7.27 -2.18
CA TYR A 19 13.35 6.91 -1.28
C TYR A 19 13.27 5.38 -1.08
N SER A 20 13.22 4.61 -2.16
CA SER A 20 13.07 3.16 -2.06
C SER A 20 14.26 2.50 -1.33
N PHE A 21 15.48 2.97 -1.55
CA PHE A 21 16.64 2.50 -0.80
C PHE A 21 16.65 2.96 0.66
N SER A 22 16.06 4.12 1.00
CA SER A 22 15.95 4.51 2.40
C SER A 22 15.07 3.54 3.20
N VAL A 23 14.03 2.97 2.55
CA VAL A 23 13.19 1.94 3.15
C VAL A 23 13.95 0.62 3.29
N PHE A 24 14.70 0.23 2.25
CA PHE A 24 15.54 -0.97 2.31
C PHE A 24 16.61 -0.88 3.40
N ASP A 25 17.25 0.28 3.56
CA ASP A 25 18.23 0.52 4.62
C ASP A 25 17.61 0.34 6.02
N GLU A 26 16.37 0.82 6.23
CA GLU A 26 15.66 0.62 7.49
C GLU A 26 15.29 -0.85 7.72
N ILE A 27 14.90 -1.58 6.64
CA ILE A 27 14.67 -3.03 6.72
C ILE A 27 15.95 -3.76 7.14
N LEU A 28 17.08 -3.44 6.52
CA LEU A 28 18.38 -4.04 6.86
C LEU A 28 18.81 -3.73 8.29
N GLU A 29 18.57 -2.50 8.75
CA GLU A 29 18.88 -2.10 10.14
C GLU A 29 18.04 -2.92 11.15
N ASN A 30 16.75 -3.04 10.91
CA ASN A 30 15.88 -3.89 11.73
C ASN A 30 16.31 -5.36 11.68
N ALA A 31 16.73 -5.84 10.48
CA ALA A 31 17.12 -7.24 10.27
C ALA A 31 18.35 -7.67 11.09
N LYS A 32 19.20 -6.76 11.54
CA LYS A 32 20.41 -7.08 12.34
C LYS A 32 20.12 -7.96 13.57
N ASN A 33 18.92 -7.84 14.14
CA ASN A 33 18.49 -8.60 15.31
C ASN A 33 17.87 -9.97 14.97
N TYR A 34 17.87 -10.38 13.69
CA TYR A 34 17.23 -11.59 13.19
C TYR A 34 18.25 -12.49 12.51
N ASP A 35 17.98 -13.80 12.43
CA ASP A 35 18.88 -14.81 11.88
C ASP A 35 18.81 -14.84 10.35
N ALA A 36 17.69 -14.44 9.76
CA ALA A 36 17.50 -14.31 8.34
C ALA A 36 16.49 -13.20 7.99
N LEU A 37 16.66 -12.62 6.80
CA LEU A 37 15.70 -11.70 6.17
C LEU A 37 15.06 -12.41 4.97
N PHE A 38 13.72 -12.34 4.87
CA PHE A 38 12.96 -12.80 3.71
C PHE A 38 12.31 -11.63 3.01
N LEU A 39 12.55 -11.51 1.70
CA LEU A 39 11.91 -10.55 0.81
C LEU A 39 10.94 -11.36 -0.08
N LEU A 40 9.64 -11.20 0.17
CA LEU A 40 8.60 -12.03 -0.45
C LEU A 40 8.13 -11.47 -1.80
N GLY A 41 9.03 -11.39 -2.76
CA GLY A 41 8.75 -10.96 -4.14
C GLY A 41 8.58 -9.46 -4.31
N ASP A 42 8.57 -9.04 -5.57
CA ASP A 42 8.47 -7.65 -6.00
C ASP A 42 9.43 -6.73 -5.23
N THR A 43 10.66 -7.24 -5.03
CA THR A 43 11.76 -6.47 -4.43
C THR A 43 12.17 -5.33 -5.34
N PHE A 44 12.16 -5.57 -6.66
CA PHE A 44 12.41 -4.56 -7.68
C PHE A 44 11.11 -4.25 -8.44
N ASN A 45 10.98 -3.01 -8.91
CA ASN A 45 9.78 -2.58 -9.62
C ASN A 45 9.66 -3.20 -11.03
N THR A 46 10.79 -3.51 -11.64
CA THR A 46 10.90 -4.23 -12.91
C THR A 46 12.18 -5.05 -12.93
N PHE A 47 12.29 -5.99 -13.87
CA PHE A 47 13.55 -6.71 -14.11
C PHE A 47 14.68 -5.76 -14.51
N GLU A 48 14.39 -4.71 -15.29
CA GLU A 48 15.37 -3.68 -15.67
C GLU A 48 15.90 -2.91 -14.44
N ASP A 49 15.01 -2.59 -13.49
CA ASP A 49 15.42 -2.00 -12.21
C ASP A 49 16.35 -2.96 -11.45
N ALA A 50 16.06 -4.27 -11.42
CA ALA A 50 16.92 -5.25 -10.80
C ALA A 50 18.32 -5.27 -11.44
N GLU A 51 18.42 -5.25 -12.76
CA GLU A 51 19.71 -5.19 -13.47
C GLU A 51 20.53 -3.96 -13.12
N LYS A 52 19.89 -2.79 -13.09
CA LYS A 52 20.56 -1.52 -12.86
C LYS A 52 20.89 -1.26 -11.38
N LEU A 53 20.09 -1.81 -10.45
CA LEU A 53 20.24 -1.58 -9.02
C LEU A 53 20.97 -2.69 -8.26
N LYS A 54 21.24 -3.84 -8.91
CA LYS A 54 21.83 -5.03 -8.27
C LYS A 54 23.13 -4.78 -7.52
N GLU A 55 24.00 -3.91 -8.03
CA GLU A 55 25.28 -3.63 -7.39
C GLU A 55 25.11 -2.88 -6.07
N GLU A 56 24.25 -1.84 -6.07
CA GLU A 56 23.96 -1.08 -4.86
C GLU A 56 23.18 -1.93 -3.85
N PHE A 57 22.19 -2.70 -4.33
CA PHE A 57 21.45 -3.63 -3.50
C PHE A 57 22.37 -4.65 -2.84
N SER A 58 23.29 -5.25 -3.62
CA SER A 58 24.28 -6.20 -3.11
C SER A 58 25.20 -5.58 -2.08
N LYS A 59 25.79 -4.40 -2.36
CA LYS A 59 26.67 -3.70 -1.46
C LYS A 59 26.00 -3.38 -0.11
N LYS A 60 24.75 -2.95 -0.13
CA LYS A 60 23.97 -2.72 1.10
C LYS A 60 23.67 -4.01 1.84
N SER A 61 23.30 -5.06 1.10
CA SER A 61 22.98 -6.38 1.65
C SER A 61 24.16 -7.05 2.35
N GLU A 62 25.40 -6.84 1.87
CA GLU A 62 26.62 -7.37 2.50
C GLU A 62 26.82 -6.86 3.93
N ILE A 63 26.35 -5.65 4.24
CA ILE A 63 26.43 -5.05 5.58
C ILE A 63 25.60 -5.85 6.61
N TYR A 64 24.54 -6.49 6.17
CA TYR A 64 23.70 -7.31 7.04
C TYR A 64 24.40 -8.59 7.56
N ASN A 65 25.36 -9.12 6.82
CA ASN A 65 26.21 -10.25 7.22
C ASN A 65 25.45 -11.58 7.52
N LYS A 66 24.20 -11.72 7.13
CA LYS A 66 23.40 -12.93 7.25
C LYS A 66 22.65 -13.20 5.93
N ASN A 67 21.99 -14.34 5.83
CA ASN A 67 21.28 -14.68 4.60
C ASN A 67 20.03 -13.80 4.38
N ILE A 68 19.92 -13.29 3.17
CA ILE A 68 18.73 -12.66 2.63
C ILE A 68 18.13 -13.61 1.60
N TYR A 69 16.94 -14.10 1.85
CA TYR A 69 16.20 -14.92 0.92
C TYR A 69 15.27 -14.03 0.11
N LEU A 70 15.52 -13.94 -1.19
CA LEU A 70 14.77 -13.11 -2.12
C LEU A 70 13.91 -14.02 -3.00
N LEU A 71 12.60 -13.99 -2.80
CA LEU A 71 11.63 -14.65 -3.67
C LEU A 71 11.42 -13.80 -4.92
N LYS A 72 11.34 -14.43 -6.08
CA LYS A 72 10.93 -13.76 -7.30
C LYS A 72 9.44 -13.43 -7.24
N GLY A 73 9.07 -12.18 -7.50
CA GLY A 73 7.71 -11.72 -7.69
C GLY A 73 7.29 -11.65 -9.16
N ASN A 74 6.10 -11.14 -9.43
CA ASN A 74 5.61 -11.00 -10.80
C ASN A 74 6.25 -9.81 -11.55
N HIS A 75 6.69 -8.77 -10.85
CA HIS A 75 7.43 -7.64 -11.43
C HIS A 75 8.84 -8.01 -11.90
N GLU A 76 9.43 -9.04 -11.33
CA GLU A 76 10.73 -9.57 -11.71
C GLU A 76 10.62 -10.74 -12.70
N TYR A 77 9.40 -11.14 -13.08
CA TYR A 77 9.13 -12.23 -14.00
C TYR A 77 9.14 -11.76 -15.46
N LEU A 78 9.92 -12.44 -16.31
CA LEU A 78 9.96 -12.20 -17.76
C LEU A 78 9.24 -13.32 -18.52
N LYS A 79 8.08 -13.01 -19.11
CA LYS A 79 7.26 -13.96 -19.88
C LYS A 79 7.97 -14.58 -21.09
N SER A 80 8.94 -13.91 -21.67
CA SER A 80 9.57 -14.28 -22.96
C SER A 80 10.75 -15.24 -22.85
N GLY A 81 10.82 -16.09 -21.82
CA GLY A 81 11.93 -17.03 -21.64
C GLY A 81 13.29 -16.36 -21.40
N GLY A 82 13.26 -15.15 -20.91
CA GLY A 82 14.41 -14.30 -20.67
C GLY A 82 15.33 -14.78 -19.55
N ILE A 83 16.20 -13.89 -19.16
CA ILE A 83 17.18 -14.12 -18.11
C ILE A 83 16.44 -14.16 -16.76
N ASN A 84 16.62 -15.21 -15.99
CA ASN A 84 16.10 -15.32 -14.64
C ASN A 84 16.85 -14.39 -13.69
N LEU A 85 16.20 -14.00 -12.58
CA LEU A 85 16.77 -13.13 -11.55
C LEU A 85 18.09 -13.73 -10.98
N SER A 86 18.16 -15.05 -10.85
CA SER A 86 19.37 -15.79 -10.40
C SER A 86 20.58 -15.65 -11.32
N LYS A 87 20.40 -15.25 -12.58
CA LYS A 87 21.52 -14.97 -13.50
C LYS A 87 22.11 -13.57 -13.28
N LEU A 88 21.41 -12.71 -12.58
CA LEU A 88 21.99 -11.47 -12.09
C LEU A 88 22.91 -11.82 -10.91
N LYS A 89 24.17 -11.41 -11.03
CA LYS A 89 25.15 -11.66 -9.95
C LYS A 89 24.86 -10.72 -8.78
N PHE A 90 24.29 -11.27 -7.72
CA PHE A 90 24.12 -10.60 -6.43
C PHE A 90 25.21 -11.00 -5.44
N ALA A 91 25.28 -10.34 -4.28
CA ALA A 91 26.16 -10.70 -3.19
C ALA A 91 25.89 -12.12 -2.67
N ASN A 92 26.94 -12.77 -2.14
CA ASN A 92 26.89 -14.19 -1.73
C ASN A 92 25.87 -14.51 -0.63
N ASN A 93 25.53 -13.54 0.18
CA ASN A 93 24.52 -13.68 1.24
C ASN A 93 23.08 -13.56 0.72
N ILE A 94 22.88 -13.21 -0.55
CA ILE A 94 21.55 -13.16 -1.19
C ILE A 94 21.26 -14.51 -1.84
N LYS A 95 20.20 -15.17 -1.38
CA LYS A 95 19.72 -16.46 -1.86
C LYS A 95 18.46 -16.27 -2.68
N ILE A 96 18.58 -16.32 -4.01
CA ILE A 96 17.46 -16.16 -4.93
C ILE A 96 16.59 -17.42 -4.94
N ILE A 97 15.28 -17.24 -4.81
CA ILE A 97 14.27 -18.29 -4.89
C ILE A 97 13.38 -17.98 -6.10
N GLU A 98 13.52 -18.76 -7.16
CA GLU A 98 12.77 -18.55 -8.43
C GLU A 98 11.57 -19.48 -8.60
N ASN A 99 11.54 -20.56 -7.83
CA ASN A 99 10.50 -21.58 -7.88
C ASN A 99 10.10 -21.99 -6.46
N ILE A 100 9.78 -23.25 -6.27
CA ILE A 100 9.52 -23.85 -4.96
C ILE A 100 10.83 -24.25 -4.31
N ASN A 101 11.07 -23.80 -3.09
CA ASN A 101 12.25 -24.18 -2.32
C ASN A 101 11.89 -24.49 -0.86
N PHE A 102 12.60 -25.49 -0.30
CA PHE A 102 12.51 -25.86 1.11
C PHE A 102 13.78 -25.39 1.82
N ILE A 103 13.59 -24.68 2.92
CA ILE A 103 14.66 -24.09 3.72
C ILE A 103 14.48 -24.59 5.14
N ASN A 104 15.54 -25.08 5.74
CA ASN A 104 15.58 -25.44 7.14
C ASN A 104 16.44 -24.41 7.89
N LEU A 105 15.91 -23.86 8.97
CA LEU A 105 16.59 -22.96 9.88
C LEU A 105 16.40 -23.49 11.31
N ASP A 106 17.38 -24.22 11.83
CA ASP A 106 17.33 -24.85 13.16
C ASP A 106 16.01 -25.62 13.40
N ASN A 107 15.10 -25.02 14.16
CA ASN A 107 13.81 -25.63 14.57
C ASN A 107 12.63 -25.19 13.68
N LEU A 108 12.88 -24.76 12.46
CA LEU A 108 11.87 -24.22 11.53
C LEU A 108 12.07 -24.80 10.13
N ASP A 109 11.03 -25.44 9.61
CA ASP A 109 10.92 -25.79 8.21
C ASP A 109 10.13 -24.73 7.45
N ILE A 110 10.68 -24.23 6.35
CA ILE A 110 10.08 -23.21 5.50
C ILE A 110 9.85 -23.77 4.11
N LEU A 111 8.60 -23.69 3.62
CA LEU A 111 8.32 -23.79 2.21
C LEU A 111 8.25 -22.40 1.62
N ALA A 112 9.17 -22.05 0.73
CA ALA A 112 9.18 -20.80 0.00
C ALA A 112 8.73 -21.02 -1.45
N VAL A 113 7.72 -20.27 -1.89
CA VAL A 113 7.09 -20.41 -3.21
C VAL A 113 7.13 -19.06 -3.91
N ALA A 114 8.01 -18.92 -4.88
CA ALA A 114 8.13 -17.74 -5.73
C ALA A 114 6.97 -17.66 -6.73
N PHE A 115 6.72 -16.47 -7.29
CA PHE A 115 5.75 -16.30 -8.35
C PHE A 115 6.02 -17.20 -9.55
N SER A 116 4.97 -17.88 -10.03
CA SER A 116 4.99 -18.72 -11.23
C SER A 116 3.62 -18.74 -11.88
N GLU A 117 3.56 -18.73 -13.20
CA GLU A 117 2.28 -18.94 -13.93
C GLU A 117 1.78 -20.39 -13.80
N ASN A 118 2.67 -21.32 -13.50
CA ASN A 118 2.34 -22.73 -13.33
C ASN A 118 3.11 -23.32 -12.15
N TYR A 119 2.40 -23.85 -11.19
CA TYR A 119 2.96 -24.55 -10.05
C TYR A 119 2.87 -26.07 -10.27
N ASN A 120 4.00 -26.75 -10.23
CA ASN A 120 4.05 -28.20 -10.39
C ASN A 120 4.23 -28.90 -9.04
N ILE A 121 3.27 -29.75 -8.70
CA ILE A 121 3.33 -30.64 -7.54
C ILE A 121 3.76 -32.03 -8.06
N ASP A 122 5.04 -32.22 -8.18
CA ASP A 122 5.62 -33.50 -8.64
C ASP A 122 5.96 -34.43 -7.47
N ASN A 123 6.45 -35.62 -7.82
CA ASN A 123 6.86 -36.61 -6.83
C ASN A 123 8.06 -36.16 -5.98
N ASP A 124 8.93 -35.29 -6.49
CA ASP A 124 10.04 -34.74 -5.72
C ASP A 124 9.52 -33.78 -4.63
N PHE A 125 8.59 -32.89 -5.00
CA PHE A 125 7.91 -32.04 -4.03
C PHE A 125 7.26 -32.86 -2.90
N LEU A 126 6.51 -33.92 -3.25
CA LEU A 126 5.85 -34.76 -2.27
C LEU A 126 6.84 -35.41 -1.30
N LYS A 127 7.93 -36.01 -1.84
CA LYS A 127 8.99 -36.58 -1.01
C LYS A 127 9.66 -35.57 -0.10
N ARG A 128 9.87 -34.34 -0.56
CA ARG A 128 10.45 -33.27 0.27
C ARG A 128 9.50 -32.87 1.40
N VAL A 129 8.19 -32.79 1.14
CA VAL A 129 7.18 -32.54 2.19
C VAL A 129 7.18 -33.65 3.25
N GLU A 130 7.27 -34.92 2.84
CA GLU A 130 7.34 -36.06 3.75
C GLU A 130 8.57 -36.05 4.64
N ASN A 131 9.66 -35.46 4.15
CA ASN A 131 10.94 -35.35 4.86
C ASN A 131 11.03 -34.13 5.79
N LEU A 132 10.00 -33.29 5.90
CA LEU A 132 9.96 -32.18 6.87
C LEU A 132 9.95 -32.76 8.30
N LYS A 133 10.91 -32.34 9.11
CA LYS A 133 11.16 -32.88 10.45
C LYS A 133 10.68 -31.97 11.56
N GLU A 134 10.72 -30.66 11.30
CA GLU A 134 10.45 -29.69 12.34
C GLU A 134 8.95 -29.60 12.65
N LYS A 135 8.65 -29.37 13.92
CA LYS A 135 7.29 -29.13 14.41
C LYS A 135 6.76 -27.78 13.92
N ASN A 136 7.63 -26.77 13.88
CA ASN A 136 7.30 -25.46 13.36
C ASN A 136 7.49 -25.43 11.86
N ARG A 137 6.42 -25.10 11.14
CA ARG A 137 6.42 -25.00 9.67
C ARG A 137 5.79 -23.69 9.26
N ILE A 138 6.40 -22.98 8.36
CA ILE A 138 5.81 -21.80 7.74
C ILE A 138 5.82 -21.91 6.22
N PHE A 139 4.82 -21.31 5.63
CA PHE A 139 4.75 -21.09 4.19
C PHE A 139 5.08 -19.64 3.90
N LEU A 140 5.96 -19.37 2.95
CA LEU A 140 6.26 -18.05 2.43
C LEU A 140 5.98 -18.03 0.94
N GLY A 141 5.23 -17.04 0.44
CA GLY A 141 4.86 -17.02 -0.98
C GLY A 141 4.73 -15.61 -1.55
N HIS A 142 4.68 -15.53 -2.89
CA HIS A 142 4.30 -14.32 -3.60
C HIS A 142 3.23 -14.63 -4.65
N GLY A 143 2.05 -14.06 -4.50
CA GLY A 143 0.90 -14.27 -5.37
C GLY A 143 -0.42 -14.25 -4.63
N ILE A 144 -1.50 -14.55 -5.33
CA ILE A 144 -2.85 -14.66 -4.75
C ILE A 144 -3.10 -16.13 -4.38
N VAL A 145 -3.46 -16.39 -3.12
CA VAL A 145 -3.82 -17.75 -2.70
C VAL A 145 -5.22 -18.08 -3.19
N GLU A 146 -5.35 -19.25 -3.83
CA GLU A 146 -6.62 -19.77 -4.32
C GLU A 146 -7.67 -19.83 -3.19
N GLY A 147 -8.90 -19.41 -3.50
CA GLY A 147 -10.01 -19.36 -2.53
C GLY A 147 -10.07 -18.06 -1.72
N THR A 148 -9.19 -17.10 -1.95
CA THR A 148 -9.36 -15.75 -1.38
C THR A 148 -10.36 -14.93 -2.20
N LEU A 149 -11.10 -14.01 -1.57
CA LEU A 149 -12.06 -13.15 -2.28
C LEU A 149 -11.42 -12.29 -3.36
N TRP A 150 -10.15 -11.92 -3.18
CA TRP A 150 -9.36 -11.15 -4.15
C TRP A 150 -9.08 -11.91 -5.45
N ALA A 151 -9.10 -13.23 -5.41
CA ALA A 151 -9.01 -14.07 -6.60
C ALA A 151 -10.18 -13.86 -7.58
N ILE A 152 -11.24 -13.20 -7.13
CA ILE A 152 -12.46 -12.94 -7.92
C ILE A 152 -12.42 -11.53 -8.52
N GLU A 153 -11.77 -10.57 -7.86
CA GLU A 153 -11.77 -9.14 -8.24
C GLU A 153 -10.62 -8.75 -9.17
N GLU A 154 -9.47 -9.42 -9.10
CA GLU A 154 -8.33 -9.14 -9.98
C GLU A 154 -8.41 -10.03 -11.24
N ASN A 155 -8.95 -9.46 -12.31
CA ASN A 155 -9.14 -10.11 -13.61
C ASN A 155 -7.86 -10.30 -14.44
N GLU A 156 -6.65 -10.05 -13.92
CA GLU A 156 -5.46 -10.02 -14.76
C GLU A 156 -4.29 -10.78 -14.15
N GLU A 157 -3.71 -11.71 -14.96
CA GLU A 157 -2.33 -12.22 -14.91
C GLU A 157 -1.74 -12.63 -13.54
N SER A 158 -2.53 -12.63 -12.49
CA SER A 158 -2.11 -13.03 -11.16
C SER A 158 -2.05 -14.55 -11.11
N ALA A 159 -0.86 -15.12 -11.05
CA ALA A 159 -0.74 -16.53 -10.81
C ALA A 159 -1.26 -16.85 -9.41
N PHE A 160 -2.25 -17.72 -9.38
CA PHE A 160 -2.81 -18.21 -8.13
C PHE A 160 -1.90 -19.26 -7.51
N ILE A 161 -1.53 -19.07 -6.25
CA ILE A 161 -0.89 -20.12 -5.47
C ILE A 161 -1.95 -21.16 -5.13
N PRO A 162 -1.86 -22.40 -5.63
CA PRO A 162 -2.84 -23.44 -5.31
C PRO A 162 -2.87 -23.70 -3.82
N ILE A 163 -4.05 -23.63 -3.20
CA ILE A 163 -4.21 -23.87 -1.76
C ILE A 163 -3.69 -25.27 -1.36
N GLU A 164 -3.74 -26.24 -2.29
CA GLU A 164 -3.23 -27.58 -2.09
C GLU A 164 -1.72 -27.63 -1.75
N ILE A 165 -0.90 -26.72 -2.29
CA ILE A 165 0.52 -26.62 -1.95
C ILE A 165 0.68 -26.31 -0.47
N ILE A 166 -0.13 -25.35 0.02
CA ILE A 166 -0.09 -24.94 1.43
C ILE A 166 -0.60 -26.05 2.33
N LYS A 167 -1.72 -26.68 1.98
CA LYS A 167 -2.32 -27.79 2.75
C LYS A 167 -1.36 -28.97 2.94
N ARG A 168 -0.56 -29.31 1.92
CA ARG A 168 0.40 -30.42 1.99
C ARG A 168 1.45 -30.22 3.06
N VAL A 169 1.93 -29.00 3.22
CA VAL A 169 2.96 -28.66 4.22
C VAL A 169 2.39 -28.57 5.62
N LYS A 170 1.09 -28.27 5.75
CA LYS A 170 0.41 -28.04 7.04
C LYS A 170 1.14 -26.99 7.89
N PRO A 171 1.33 -25.77 7.39
CA PRO A 171 2.10 -24.77 8.09
C PRO A 171 1.32 -24.26 9.31
N ASN A 172 2.04 -23.84 10.35
CA ASN A 172 1.46 -23.09 11.46
C ASN A 172 1.00 -21.70 10.99
N LEU A 173 1.66 -21.16 9.96
CA LEU A 173 1.41 -19.83 9.44
C LEU A 173 1.80 -19.77 7.96
N ALA A 174 0.93 -19.19 7.11
CA ALA A 174 1.24 -18.85 5.73
C ALA A 174 1.37 -17.33 5.60
N ILE A 175 2.48 -16.86 5.00
CA ILE A 175 2.78 -15.42 4.84
C ILE A 175 3.04 -15.16 3.36
N VAL A 176 2.35 -14.16 2.80
CA VAL A 176 2.31 -13.95 1.36
C VAL A 176 2.52 -12.47 1.05
N GLY A 177 3.29 -12.17 0.01
CA GLY A 177 3.38 -10.86 -0.64
C GLY A 177 2.38 -10.73 -1.78
N HIS A 178 2.53 -9.70 -2.64
CA HIS A 178 1.72 -9.36 -3.80
C HIS A 178 0.52 -8.45 -3.49
N ILE A 179 -0.25 -8.73 -2.45
CA ILE A 179 -1.34 -7.83 -2.04
C ILE A 179 -0.78 -6.74 -1.14
N HIS A 180 -0.79 -5.49 -1.61
CA HIS A 180 -0.18 -4.36 -0.91
C HIS A 180 -0.91 -3.95 0.38
N LYS A 181 -2.18 -4.39 0.52
CA LYS A 181 -2.94 -4.21 1.76
C LYS A 181 -2.59 -5.31 2.74
N ARG A 182 -2.15 -4.92 3.95
CA ARG A 182 -1.97 -5.89 5.03
C ARG A 182 -3.31 -6.43 5.50
N MET A 183 -3.44 -7.75 5.56
CA MET A 183 -4.62 -8.44 6.07
C MET A 183 -4.30 -9.84 6.57
N GLU A 184 -5.13 -10.34 7.45
CA GLU A 184 -5.11 -11.73 7.92
C GLU A 184 -6.43 -12.38 7.57
N ILE A 185 -6.38 -13.55 6.96
CA ILE A 185 -7.56 -14.32 6.54
C ILE A 185 -7.38 -15.77 6.96
N ASN A 186 -8.48 -16.47 7.13
CA ASN A 186 -8.46 -17.90 7.39
C ASN A 186 -9.20 -18.63 6.27
N ILE A 187 -8.53 -19.58 5.63
CA ILE A 187 -9.11 -20.43 4.60
C ILE A 187 -8.87 -21.87 5.00
N GLU A 188 -9.94 -22.64 5.16
CA GLU A 188 -9.87 -24.06 5.49
C GLU A 188 -8.93 -24.36 6.70
N ASN A 189 -9.04 -23.54 7.74
CA ASN A 189 -8.21 -23.58 8.95
C ASN A 189 -6.72 -23.23 8.77
N ILE A 190 -6.34 -22.68 7.62
CA ILE A 190 -5.01 -22.12 7.40
C ILE A 190 -5.05 -20.62 7.66
N ASN A 191 -4.22 -20.13 8.56
CA ASN A 191 -4.06 -18.71 8.80
C ASN A 191 -3.09 -18.12 7.77
N ILE A 192 -3.61 -17.27 6.88
CA ILE A 192 -2.86 -16.62 5.82
C ILE A 192 -2.70 -15.14 6.15
N ILE A 193 -1.48 -14.65 6.11
CA ILE A 193 -1.13 -13.25 6.31
C ILE A 193 -0.62 -12.67 4.99
N TYR A 194 -1.34 -11.74 4.39
CA TYR A 194 -0.77 -10.81 3.42
C TYR A 194 -0.09 -9.70 4.20
N ILE A 195 1.23 -9.62 4.09
CA ILE A 195 2.03 -8.69 4.89
C ILE A 195 1.87 -7.24 4.45
N GLY A 196 1.47 -7.02 3.19
CA GLY A 196 1.38 -5.71 2.56
C GLY A 196 2.73 -5.19 2.07
N SER A 197 2.69 -4.14 1.25
CA SER A 197 3.91 -3.55 0.70
C SER A 197 4.76 -2.88 1.78
N ALA A 198 6.09 -3.00 1.64
CA ALA A 198 7.06 -2.39 2.54
C ALA A 198 7.16 -0.87 2.38
N ARG A 199 6.70 -0.31 1.26
CA ARG A 199 6.66 1.14 1.01
C ARG A 199 5.38 1.56 0.31
N VAL A 200 5.07 2.84 0.30
CA VAL A 200 4.00 3.39 -0.53
C VAL A 200 4.49 3.44 -1.98
N TRP A 201 3.94 2.57 -2.82
CA TRP A 201 4.27 2.46 -4.24
C TRP A 201 3.17 3.01 -5.14
N ARG A 202 1.89 2.69 -4.85
CA ARG A 202 0.71 3.19 -5.57
C ARG A 202 -0.10 4.12 -4.68
N LYS A 203 -0.71 5.14 -5.28
CA LYS A 203 -1.67 6.02 -4.61
C LYS A 203 -3.05 5.39 -4.66
N SER A 204 -3.25 4.33 -3.89
CA SER A 204 -4.49 3.55 -3.85
C SER A 204 -4.93 3.26 -2.42
N LYS A 205 -6.22 2.94 -2.26
CA LYS A 205 -6.77 2.57 -0.94
C LYS A 205 -6.09 1.37 -0.30
N SER A 206 -5.51 0.46 -1.12
CA SER A 206 -4.77 -0.71 -0.63
C SER A 206 -3.48 -0.34 0.09
N GLU A 207 -2.94 0.86 -0.16
CA GLU A 207 -1.69 1.33 0.42
C GLU A 207 -1.87 2.34 1.56
N MET A 208 -3.09 2.57 2.02
CA MET A 208 -3.34 3.45 3.16
C MET A 208 -2.75 2.90 4.46
N GLY A 209 -2.25 3.82 5.29
CA GLY A 209 -1.70 3.53 6.63
C GLY A 209 -0.22 3.15 6.64
N ALA A 210 0.29 2.83 7.83
CA ALA A 210 1.70 2.57 8.08
C ALA A 210 2.21 1.29 7.40
N ARG A 211 3.38 1.38 6.79
CA ARG A 211 4.08 0.24 6.21
C ARG A 211 4.87 -0.50 7.27
N LYS A 212 4.95 -1.83 7.16
CA LYS A 212 5.52 -2.67 8.23
C LYS A 212 6.28 -3.87 7.69
N CYS A 213 7.27 -4.32 8.45
CA CYS A 213 7.81 -5.67 8.37
C CYS A 213 7.11 -6.58 9.37
N LEU A 214 7.12 -7.88 9.10
CA LEU A 214 6.68 -8.91 10.04
C LEU A 214 7.89 -9.61 10.64
N ALA A 215 7.99 -9.56 11.95
CA ALA A 215 8.99 -10.27 12.72
C ALA A 215 8.40 -11.53 13.34
N LEU A 216 9.07 -12.65 13.17
CA LEU A 216 8.71 -13.91 13.82
C LEU A 216 9.81 -14.34 14.77
N ASN A 217 9.41 -14.75 15.99
CA ASN A 217 10.27 -15.46 16.90
C ASN A 217 9.72 -16.89 17.06
N ILE A 218 10.54 -17.87 16.77
CA ILE A 218 10.18 -19.27 16.70
C ILE A 218 10.91 -20.01 17.82
N ASP A 219 10.17 -20.45 18.79
CA ASP A 219 10.63 -21.38 19.81
C ASP A 219 10.20 -22.80 19.46
N TYR A 220 10.61 -23.79 20.28
CA TYR A 220 10.31 -25.19 20.01
C TYR A 220 8.81 -25.49 19.85
N ASP A 221 7.97 -24.82 20.65
CA ASP A 221 6.52 -25.07 20.69
C ASP A 221 5.65 -23.88 20.27
N SER A 222 6.24 -22.75 19.88
CA SER A 222 5.48 -21.53 19.62
C SER A 222 6.11 -20.66 18.54
N ILE A 223 5.23 -19.99 17.78
CA ILE A 223 5.59 -18.91 16.86
C ILE A 223 4.91 -17.63 17.35
N THR A 224 5.70 -16.62 17.69
CA THR A 224 5.18 -15.30 18.03
C THR A 224 5.44 -14.33 16.90
N LYS A 225 4.44 -13.48 16.61
CA LYS A 225 4.52 -12.48 15.52
C LYS A 225 4.49 -11.07 16.11
N ASN A 226 5.28 -10.17 15.53
CA ASN A 226 5.30 -8.74 15.82
C ASN A 226 5.45 -7.94 14.55
N TYR A 227 4.76 -6.82 14.45
CA TYR A 227 4.87 -5.91 13.31
C TYR A 227 5.78 -4.73 13.67
N ILE A 228 6.75 -4.43 12.80
CA ILE A 228 7.71 -3.33 12.95
C ILE A 228 7.36 -2.26 11.95
N ASP A 229 7.07 -1.05 12.42
CA ASP A 229 6.78 0.10 11.56
C ASP A 229 8.02 0.56 10.80
N LEU A 230 7.86 0.81 9.49
CA LEU A 230 8.89 1.37 8.61
C LEU A 230 8.66 2.88 8.48
N LYS A 231 9.37 3.65 9.28
CA LYS A 231 9.23 5.11 9.33
C LYS A 231 9.70 5.80 8.04
N SER A 232 10.72 5.24 7.38
CA SER A 232 11.23 5.75 6.10
C SER A 232 10.25 5.55 4.94
N ALA A 233 9.29 4.63 5.10
CA ALA A 233 8.28 4.35 4.08
C ALA A 233 7.21 5.45 3.97
N GLY A 234 6.93 6.16 5.07
CA GLY A 234 5.80 7.08 5.16
C GLY A 234 4.45 6.35 5.08
N GLU A 235 3.40 7.12 4.92
CA GLU A 235 2.04 6.62 4.77
C GLU A 235 1.35 7.28 3.57
N TYR A 236 0.42 6.57 2.95
CA TYR A 236 -0.55 7.18 2.04
C TYR A 236 -1.80 7.56 2.82
N ARG A 237 -2.14 8.84 2.79
CA ARG A 237 -3.27 9.40 3.54
C ARG A 237 -4.23 10.09 2.59
N VAL A 238 -5.52 9.87 2.78
CA VAL A 238 -6.59 10.49 1.99
C VAL A 238 -7.52 11.24 2.93
N TYR A 239 -7.74 12.51 2.64
CA TYR A 239 -8.66 13.37 3.37
C TYR A 239 -9.75 13.90 2.45
N ASN A 240 -11.00 13.87 2.90
CA ASN A 240 -12.12 14.53 2.24
C ASN A 240 -12.47 15.78 3.05
N LEU A 241 -12.23 16.97 2.48
CA LEU A 241 -12.35 18.24 3.19
C LEU A 241 -13.32 19.17 2.47
N ASN A 242 -14.20 19.80 3.24
CA ASN A 242 -15.05 20.87 2.68
C ASN A 242 -14.20 22.11 2.48
N ILE A 243 -14.39 22.80 1.34
CA ILE A 243 -13.63 24.00 0.98
C ILE A 243 -13.78 25.12 2.01
N ASN A 244 -14.95 25.24 2.66
CA ASN A 244 -15.26 26.32 3.58
C ASN A 244 -14.50 26.24 4.91
N ASP A 245 -14.15 25.04 5.36
CA ASP A 245 -13.42 24.81 6.62
C ASP A 245 -12.04 24.17 6.42
N ILE A 246 -11.57 24.14 5.17
CA ILE A 246 -10.35 23.43 4.78
C ILE A 246 -9.11 23.88 5.55
N ASP A 247 -8.96 25.19 5.78
CA ASP A 247 -7.80 25.75 6.47
C ASP A 247 -7.73 25.27 7.91
N LEU A 248 -8.86 25.35 8.62
CA LEU A 248 -8.96 24.89 10.00
C LEU A 248 -8.69 23.38 10.12
N LYS A 249 -9.22 22.60 9.19
CA LYS A 249 -9.03 21.15 9.19
C LYS A 249 -7.60 20.77 8.88
N ILE A 250 -6.97 21.39 7.88
CA ILE A 250 -5.56 21.11 7.55
C ILE A 250 -4.66 21.50 8.74
N GLU A 251 -4.88 22.65 9.39
CA GLU A 251 -4.13 23.06 10.58
C GLU A 251 -4.18 22.04 11.73
N ASN A 252 -5.22 21.24 11.80
CA ASN A 252 -5.35 20.19 12.81
C ASN A 252 -4.67 18.88 12.40
N ILE A 253 -4.68 18.52 11.10
CA ILE A 253 -4.21 17.21 10.64
C ILE A 253 -2.75 17.20 10.24
N TYR A 254 -2.17 18.31 9.70
CA TYR A 254 -0.79 18.33 9.19
C TYR A 254 0.25 18.02 10.28
N LYS A 255 -0.06 18.25 11.54
CA LYS A 255 0.82 17.96 12.69
C LYS A 255 1.14 16.45 12.83
N ASN A 256 0.29 15.60 12.23
CA ASN A 256 0.45 14.15 12.20
C ASN A 256 1.11 13.65 10.91
N TRP A 257 1.51 14.55 10.00
CA TRP A 257 2.17 14.17 8.76
C TRP A 257 3.66 13.94 8.98
N ASN A 258 4.19 13.01 8.21
CA ASN A 258 5.62 12.77 8.09
C ASN A 258 6.08 13.29 6.72
N TYR A 259 7.26 13.88 6.63
CA TYR A 259 7.86 14.35 5.37
C TYR A 259 8.03 13.23 4.31
N LYS A 260 7.77 11.98 4.64
CA LYS A 260 7.71 10.83 3.72
C LYS A 260 6.30 10.48 3.26
N ASP A 261 5.27 11.07 3.88
CA ASP A 261 3.88 10.76 3.55
C ASP A 261 3.49 11.29 2.16
N ILE A 262 2.55 10.59 1.53
CA ILE A 262 1.80 11.09 0.37
C ILE A 262 0.41 11.43 0.86
N ILE A 263 -0.01 12.67 0.59
CA ILE A 263 -1.28 13.21 1.05
C ILE A 263 -2.17 13.51 -0.16
N ASP A 264 -3.30 12.85 -0.23
CA ASP A 264 -4.38 13.18 -1.17
C ASP A 264 -5.48 13.93 -0.42
N ILE A 265 -5.81 15.13 -0.89
CA ILE A 265 -6.89 15.96 -0.37
C ILE A 265 -7.97 16.04 -1.45
N ASN A 266 -9.11 15.44 -1.19
CA ASN A 266 -10.30 15.56 -2.03
C ASN A 266 -11.15 16.74 -1.49
N ILE A 267 -11.18 17.83 -2.22
CA ILE A 267 -11.97 19.00 -1.85
C ILE A 267 -13.39 18.85 -2.39
N TYR A 268 -14.37 19.08 -1.53
CA TYR A 268 -15.79 19.14 -1.90
C TYR A 268 -16.45 20.40 -1.34
N GLY A 269 -17.67 20.71 -1.78
CA GLY A 269 -18.45 21.86 -1.33
C GLY A 269 -18.70 22.87 -2.43
N ILE A 270 -18.93 24.13 -2.05
CA ILE A 270 -19.28 25.20 -2.96
C ILE A 270 -18.18 26.25 -2.96
N ILE A 271 -17.79 26.72 -4.14
CA ILE A 271 -16.78 27.76 -4.36
C ILE A 271 -17.27 28.74 -5.45
N GLU A 272 -16.81 29.96 -5.42
CA GLU A 272 -17.26 30.98 -6.37
C GLU A 272 -16.93 30.63 -7.79
N ASP A 273 -15.63 30.42 -8.08
CA ASP A 273 -15.11 30.17 -9.41
C ASP A 273 -13.86 29.27 -9.39
N GLU A 274 -13.39 28.92 -10.57
CA GLU A 274 -12.20 28.09 -10.77
C GLU A 274 -10.90 28.80 -10.35
N ILE A 275 -10.85 30.12 -10.45
CA ILE A 275 -9.67 30.92 -10.06
C ILE A 275 -9.45 30.86 -8.55
N GLN A 276 -10.53 31.01 -7.79
CA GLN A 276 -10.49 30.87 -6.33
C GLN A 276 -10.02 29.48 -5.90
N LEU A 277 -10.50 28.44 -6.58
CA LEU A 277 -10.05 27.05 -6.34
C LEU A 277 -8.54 26.89 -6.58
N GLU A 278 -8.03 27.34 -7.71
CA GLU A 278 -6.62 27.21 -8.07
C GLU A 278 -5.72 28.01 -7.11
N ASN A 279 -6.17 29.20 -6.68
CA ASN A 279 -5.46 29.97 -5.68
C ASN A 279 -5.39 29.25 -4.34
N LYS A 280 -6.51 28.65 -3.90
CA LYS A 280 -6.56 27.86 -2.66
C LYS A 280 -5.67 26.62 -2.72
N LYS A 281 -5.65 25.88 -3.83
CA LYS A 281 -4.73 24.77 -4.05
C LYS A 281 -3.26 25.18 -3.94
N LYS A 282 -2.89 26.29 -4.60
CA LYS A 282 -1.53 26.84 -4.52
C LYS A 282 -1.15 27.26 -3.09
N GLU A 283 -2.05 27.90 -2.38
CA GLU A 283 -1.83 28.30 -0.98
C GLU A 283 -1.53 27.07 -0.10
N ILE A 284 -2.36 26.02 -0.19
CA ILE A 284 -2.19 24.79 0.57
C ILE A 284 -0.84 24.12 0.23
N ILE A 285 -0.52 23.96 -1.05
CA ILE A 285 0.73 23.36 -1.48
C ILE A 285 1.93 24.15 -0.95
N ASN A 286 1.93 25.49 -1.14
CA ASN A 286 3.03 26.33 -0.69
C ASN A 286 3.25 26.29 0.82
N LYS A 287 2.18 26.24 1.60
CA LYS A 287 2.25 26.24 3.07
C LYS A 287 2.68 24.89 3.64
N TYR A 288 2.21 23.78 3.05
CA TYR A 288 2.32 22.46 3.67
C TYR A 288 3.27 21.47 2.96
N SER A 289 3.78 21.77 1.75
CA SER A 289 4.65 20.85 0.98
C SER A 289 5.90 20.37 1.75
N LYS A 290 6.40 21.15 2.68
CA LYS A 290 7.56 20.77 3.51
C LYS A 290 7.26 19.67 4.55
N TYR A 291 6.00 19.38 4.82
CA TYR A 291 5.56 18.40 5.82
C TYR A 291 5.20 17.03 5.23
N ALA A 292 5.20 16.90 3.90
CA ALA A 292 4.89 15.65 3.20
C ALA A 292 5.80 15.48 1.99
N ARG A 293 6.00 14.24 1.53
CA ARG A 293 6.72 13.94 0.29
C ARG A 293 5.97 14.46 -0.92
N GLU A 294 4.65 14.37 -0.89
CA GLU A 294 3.77 14.81 -1.96
C GLU A 294 2.40 15.20 -1.41
N ILE A 295 1.84 16.27 -1.93
CA ILE A 295 0.47 16.69 -1.66
C ILE A 295 -0.27 16.82 -2.99
N ASN A 296 -1.30 16.01 -3.17
CA ASN A 296 -2.19 16.06 -4.32
C ASN A 296 -3.55 16.60 -3.87
N ILE A 297 -4.05 17.58 -4.59
CA ILE A 297 -5.36 18.17 -4.33
C ILE A 297 -6.27 17.89 -5.51
N LYS A 298 -7.33 17.13 -5.25
CA LYS A 298 -8.35 16.77 -6.23
C LYS A 298 -9.64 17.50 -5.90
N SER A 299 -10.28 18.01 -6.91
CA SER A 299 -11.60 18.64 -6.82
C SER A 299 -12.67 17.63 -7.20
N ALA A 300 -13.13 16.83 -6.23
CA ALA A 300 -14.23 15.91 -6.43
C ALA A 300 -15.48 16.51 -5.80
N ASN A 301 -16.59 16.58 -6.53
CA ASN A 301 -17.87 17.09 -6.02
C ASN A 301 -17.84 18.57 -5.59
N LEU A 302 -17.07 19.41 -6.29
CA LEU A 302 -17.14 20.86 -6.16
C LEU A 302 -18.24 21.42 -7.04
N PHE A 303 -18.95 22.39 -6.49
CA PHE A 303 -19.93 23.17 -7.20
C PHE A 303 -19.45 24.61 -7.33
N PHE A 304 -19.41 25.13 -8.58
CA PHE A 304 -19.01 26.50 -8.88
C PHE A 304 -20.25 27.38 -8.92
N LEU A 305 -20.31 28.43 -8.10
CA LEU A 305 -21.43 29.38 -8.09
C LEU A 305 -21.60 30.08 -9.43
N GLU A 306 -20.50 30.38 -10.12
CA GLU A 306 -20.51 30.95 -11.48
C GLU A 306 -21.41 30.14 -12.44
N ASN A 307 -21.35 28.82 -12.37
CA ASN A 307 -22.19 27.93 -13.18
C ASN A 307 -23.64 27.89 -12.69
N ALA A 308 -23.87 28.10 -11.39
CA ALA A 308 -25.19 28.12 -10.80
C ALA A 308 -26.02 29.33 -11.24
N TYR A 309 -25.41 30.49 -11.31
CA TYR A 309 -26.08 31.73 -11.71
C TYR A 309 -26.66 31.68 -13.14
N ASN A 310 -26.24 30.72 -13.94
CA ASN A 310 -26.77 30.50 -15.30
C ASN A 310 -28.07 29.66 -15.31
N GLU A 311 -28.39 28.93 -14.23
CA GLU A 311 -29.60 28.11 -14.13
C GLU A 311 -30.78 28.94 -13.58
N ASN A 312 -31.88 28.98 -14.32
CA ASN A 312 -33.04 29.81 -13.97
C ASN A 312 -33.59 29.51 -12.57
N ILE A 313 -33.64 28.25 -12.16
CA ILE A 313 -34.13 27.83 -10.85
C ILE A 313 -33.28 28.36 -9.70
N ILE A 314 -31.99 28.48 -9.88
CA ILE A 314 -31.08 29.04 -8.87
C ILE A 314 -31.25 30.56 -8.81
N LYS A 315 -31.45 31.24 -9.97
CA LYS A 315 -31.75 32.68 -9.99
C LYS A 315 -33.05 32.99 -9.24
N GLU A 316 -34.10 32.21 -9.49
CA GLU A 316 -35.37 32.37 -8.77
C GLU A 316 -35.20 32.14 -7.26
N PHE A 317 -34.45 31.10 -6.87
CA PHE A 317 -34.15 30.84 -5.46
C PHE A 317 -33.39 31.99 -4.81
N LEU A 318 -32.35 32.51 -5.48
CA LEU A 318 -31.56 33.64 -4.97
C LEU A 318 -32.40 34.91 -4.83
N ASN A 319 -33.25 35.23 -5.80
CA ASN A 319 -34.16 36.33 -5.69
C ASN A 319 -35.07 36.25 -4.46
N VAL A 320 -35.60 35.04 -4.17
CA VAL A 320 -36.39 34.81 -2.96
C VAL A 320 -35.55 34.99 -1.70
N ALA A 321 -34.30 34.45 -1.69
CA ALA A 321 -33.41 34.59 -0.55
C ALA A 321 -33.04 36.05 -0.25
N GLU A 322 -32.77 36.86 -1.30
CA GLU A 322 -32.51 38.29 -1.16
C GLU A 322 -33.70 39.06 -0.56
N GLU A 323 -34.94 38.64 -0.84
CA GLU A 323 -36.11 39.23 -0.20
C GLU A 323 -36.12 38.98 1.32
N PHE A 324 -35.59 37.86 1.78
CA PHE A 324 -35.44 37.57 3.20
C PHE A 324 -34.26 38.32 3.83
N GLU A 325 -33.14 38.45 3.14
CA GLU A 325 -32.01 39.29 3.58
C GLU A 325 -32.43 40.74 3.81
N ASN A 326 -33.17 41.31 2.86
CA ASN A 326 -33.65 42.67 2.96
C ASN A 326 -34.67 42.89 4.12
N LYS A 327 -35.18 41.81 4.70
CA LYS A 327 -36.05 41.82 5.88
C LYS A 327 -35.31 41.52 7.18
N SER A 328 -33.98 41.31 7.10
CA SER A 328 -33.15 40.95 8.27
C SER A 328 -33.22 42.08 9.32
N VAL A 329 -33.52 41.72 10.54
CA VAL A 329 -33.75 42.64 11.66
C VAL A 329 -32.51 42.72 12.56
N ASP A 330 -31.64 41.69 12.51
CA ASP A 330 -30.41 41.56 13.28
C ASP A 330 -29.39 40.65 12.59
N ASP A 331 -28.17 40.63 13.13
CA ASP A 331 -27.04 39.87 12.58
C ASP A 331 -27.29 38.36 12.64
N GLU A 332 -27.98 37.83 13.65
CA GLU A 332 -28.26 36.40 13.80
C GLU A 332 -29.23 35.92 12.70
N TYR A 333 -30.23 36.72 12.38
CA TYR A 333 -31.16 36.42 11.29
C TYR A 333 -30.47 36.47 9.94
N PHE A 334 -29.54 37.41 9.73
CA PHE A 334 -28.74 37.49 8.52
C PHE A 334 -27.87 36.23 8.32
N GLU A 335 -27.18 35.77 9.37
CA GLU A 335 -26.37 34.54 9.31
C GLU A 335 -27.23 33.30 8.98
N ILE A 336 -28.45 33.21 9.50
CA ILE A 336 -29.38 32.12 9.21
C ILE A 336 -29.78 32.14 7.74
N VAL A 337 -30.07 33.29 7.16
CA VAL A 337 -30.48 33.45 5.77
C VAL A 337 -29.31 33.09 4.84
N GLU A 338 -28.10 33.54 5.14
CA GLU A 338 -26.89 33.16 4.39
C GLU A 338 -26.63 31.64 4.42
N LEU A 339 -26.78 31.01 5.57
CA LEU A 339 -26.65 29.56 5.69
C LEU A 339 -27.75 28.83 4.91
N ALA A 340 -28.99 29.29 4.95
CA ALA A 340 -30.11 28.72 4.22
C ALA A 340 -29.91 28.87 2.70
N LYS A 341 -29.40 30.01 2.25
CA LYS A 341 -29.02 30.29 0.86
C LYS A 341 -27.96 29.30 0.36
N TYR A 342 -26.92 29.12 1.16
CA TYR A 342 -25.87 28.15 0.87
C TYR A 342 -26.39 26.70 0.73
N ILE A 343 -27.17 26.24 1.72
CA ILE A 343 -27.77 24.89 1.72
C ILE A 343 -28.73 24.71 0.55
N GLY A 344 -29.53 25.74 0.24
CA GLY A 344 -30.47 25.71 -0.87
C GLY A 344 -29.80 25.56 -2.21
N ILE A 345 -28.74 26.34 -2.48
CA ILE A 345 -27.95 26.25 -3.71
C ILE A 345 -27.33 24.82 -3.82
N GLU A 346 -26.76 24.30 -2.73
CA GLU A 346 -26.19 22.95 -2.72
C GLU A 346 -27.23 21.89 -3.12
N LYS A 347 -28.40 21.91 -2.51
CA LYS A 347 -29.45 20.91 -2.76
C LYS A 347 -30.04 21.01 -4.16
N ILE A 348 -30.27 22.21 -4.67
CA ILE A 348 -30.75 22.43 -6.04
C ILE A 348 -29.70 21.91 -7.04
N SER A 349 -28.43 22.21 -6.82
CA SER A 349 -27.33 21.80 -7.69
C SER A 349 -27.15 20.29 -7.74
N LEU A 350 -27.22 19.62 -6.58
CA LEU A 350 -27.20 18.16 -6.51
C LEU A 350 -28.39 17.54 -7.25
N ALA A 351 -29.58 18.14 -7.13
CA ALA A 351 -30.77 17.67 -7.83
C ALA A 351 -30.65 17.81 -9.38
N LEU A 352 -29.99 18.89 -9.84
CA LEU A 352 -29.74 19.11 -11.27
C LEU A 352 -28.69 18.13 -11.84
N GLN A 353 -27.65 17.79 -11.06
CA GLN A 353 -26.65 16.80 -11.47
C GLN A 353 -27.23 15.38 -11.61
N ASN A 354 -28.17 14.99 -10.73
CA ASN A 354 -28.82 13.68 -10.78
C ASN A 354 -29.84 13.53 -11.90
N LYS A 355 -30.16 14.61 -12.65
CA LYS A 355 -31.05 14.59 -13.81
C LYS A 355 -30.31 14.49 -15.17
N LYS A 356 -29.00 14.57 -15.17
CA LYS A 356 -28.13 14.33 -16.34
C LYS A 356 -27.53 12.93 -16.29
#